data_a64427c36c4a8ad19fc66fbc020ab59e
#
_entry.id   a64427c36c4a8ad19fc66fbc020ab59e
#
_cell.length_a   1.000
_cell.length_b   1.000
_cell.length_c   1.000
_cell.angle_alpha   90.00
_cell.angle_beta   90.00
_cell.angle_gamma   90.00
#
_symmetry.space_group_name_H-M   'P 1'
#
loop_
_entity.id
_entity.type
_entity.pdbx_description
1 polymer ?
#
loop_
_entity_poly.entity_id
_entity_poly.type
_entity_poly.pdbx_seq_one_letter_code
_entity_poly.pdbx_strand_id
1 'polypeptide(L)'
;LQVTLKGKAGVPVVIRHAERLDPEHDDVLYTANLRSAKCTNTYIPAQDGLFTYHPQLVYQGFRYVEISGITAKPALQDIVGLVQYNGMDTQGVFSCDDSLLNQLYKNAYWGIRGNYQGIPVDCPQRDERLGWTGDRVTGCYGENMLFDNATLYFKWLKDMEDTQKENGQISDVCPAFLGIYSNNVTWQAAFVYATYM
;
A
#
# COMPACT_ATOMS: atom_id res chain seq x y z
N LEU A 1 10.88 0.72 -4.14
CA LEU A 1 12.22 1.27 -3.98
C LEU A 1 13.11 0.88 -5.15
N GLN A 2 13.85 1.85 -5.73
CA GLN A 2 14.94 1.60 -6.66
C GLN A 2 16.27 1.94 -5.97
N VAL A 3 17.26 1.08 -6.12
CA VAL A 3 18.59 1.26 -5.51
C VAL A 3 19.69 1.06 -6.53
N THR A 4 20.74 1.89 -6.45
CA THR A 4 22.00 1.72 -7.19
C THR A 4 23.13 1.45 -6.19
N LEU A 5 23.61 0.21 -6.14
CA LEU A 5 24.48 -0.29 -5.06
C LEU A 5 25.70 -1.00 -5.60
N LYS A 6 26.77 -1.09 -4.78
CA LYS A 6 27.94 -1.93 -5.04
C LYS A 6 27.83 -3.24 -4.27
N GLY A 7 27.98 -4.36 -4.97
CA GLY A 7 27.94 -5.71 -4.42
C GLY A 7 29.00 -6.64 -4.98
N LYS A 8 29.05 -7.85 -4.45
CA LYS A 8 29.88 -8.96 -4.95
C LYS A 8 29.01 -10.01 -5.62
N ALA A 9 29.53 -10.62 -6.67
CA ALA A 9 28.89 -11.73 -7.36
C ALA A 9 28.52 -12.87 -6.38
N GLY A 10 27.30 -13.35 -6.47
CA GLY A 10 26.78 -14.42 -5.64
C GLY A 10 26.50 -14.07 -4.18
N VAL A 11 26.82 -12.86 -3.72
CA VAL A 11 26.54 -12.41 -2.34
C VAL A 11 25.17 -11.73 -2.30
N PRO A 12 24.22 -12.21 -1.48
CA PRO A 12 22.91 -11.60 -1.37
C PRO A 12 22.97 -10.17 -0.81
N VAL A 13 22.35 -9.23 -1.51
CA VAL A 13 22.01 -7.91 -1.01
C VAL A 13 20.57 -7.96 -0.50
N VAL A 14 20.39 -7.68 0.78
CA VAL A 14 19.09 -7.76 1.44
C VAL A 14 18.60 -6.35 1.75
N ILE A 15 17.35 -6.06 1.35
CA ILE A 15 16.68 -4.77 1.51
C ILE A 15 15.42 -5.01 2.35
N ARG A 16 15.41 -4.51 3.57
CA ARG A 16 14.29 -4.64 4.50
C ARG A 16 13.58 -3.29 4.65
N HIS A 17 12.27 -3.34 4.78
CA HIS A 17 11.41 -2.16 4.86
C HIS A 17 10.62 -2.16 6.16
N ALA A 18 10.46 -0.99 6.78
CA ALA A 18 9.60 -0.80 7.94
C ALA A 18 9.05 0.63 8.01
N GLU A 19 7.97 0.82 8.76
CA GLU A 19 7.37 2.14 8.99
C GLU A 19 7.97 2.88 10.19
N ARG A 20 8.59 2.14 11.11
CA ARG A 20 9.11 2.66 12.38
C ARG A 20 10.49 2.10 12.67
N LEU A 21 11.25 2.85 13.44
CA LEU A 21 12.42 2.34 14.15
C LEU A 21 12.00 1.79 15.51
N ASP A 22 12.82 0.93 16.06
CA ASP A 22 12.64 0.40 17.39
C ASP A 22 12.72 1.55 18.43
N PRO A 23 11.80 1.65 19.39
CA PRO A 23 11.76 2.76 20.33
C PRO A 23 12.96 2.78 21.31
N GLU A 24 13.66 1.65 21.49
CA GLU A 24 14.81 1.52 22.36
C GLU A 24 16.14 1.57 21.58
N HIS A 25 16.08 1.39 20.25
CA HIS A 25 17.26 1.32 19.37
C HIS A 25 16.98 2.06 18.06
N ASP A 26 17.36 3.31 17.96
CA ASP A 26 17.05 4.23 16.85
C ASP A 26 17.59 3.79 15.47
N ASP A 27 18.48 2.81 15.40
CA ASP A 27 19.07 2.27 14.18
C ASP A 27 18.52 0.90 13.77
N VAL A 28 17.57 0.36 14.54
CA VAL A 28 16.94 -0.94 14.29
C VAL A 28 15.54 -0.78 13.75
N LEU A 29 15.19 -1.54 12.71
CA LEU A 29 13.83 -1.56 12.17
C LEU A 29 12.85 -2.24 13.14
N TYR A 30 11.77 -1.55 13.48
CA TYR A 30 10.64 -2.15 14.20
C TYR A 30 9.74 -2.89 13.21
N THR A 31 9.62 -4.19 13.36
CA THR A 31 8.88 -5.06 12.43
C THR A 31 7.70 -5.84 13.05
N ALA A 32 7.47 -5.72 14.36
CA ALA A 32 6.39 -6.44 15.03
C ALA A 32 4.99 -6.07 14.49
N ASN A 33 4.81 -4.81 14.04
CA ASN A 33 3.57 -4.34 13.43
C ASN A 33 3.32 -4.91 12.02
N LEU A 34 4.32 -5.52 11.40
CA LEU A 34 4.20 -6.12 10.07
C LEU A 34 3.57 -7.52 10.11
N ARG A 35 3.35 -8.06 11.29
CA ARG A 35 2.84 -9.43 11.53
C ARG A 35 3.75 -10.48 10.89
N SER A 36 3.25 -11.29 9.96
CA SER A 36 4.02 -12.31 9.24
C SER A 36 4.69 -11.78 7.97
N ALA A 37 4.39 -10.55 7.55
CA ALA A 37 4.98 -9.96 6.34
C ALA A 37 6.47 -9.70 6.53
N LYS A 38 7.29 -10.33 5.71
CA LYS A 38 8.76 -10.19 5.78
C LYS A 38 9.24 -8.81 5.35
N CYS A 39 8.51 -8.14 4.45
CA CYS A 39 8.85 -6.83 3.86
C CYS A 39 10.32 -6.74 3.42
N THR A 40 10.82 -7.82 2.84
CA THR A 40 12.24 -8.03 2.52
C THR A 40 12.38 -8.43 1.05
N ASN A 41 13.25 -7.72 0.34
CA ASN A 41 13.68 -8.08 -1.01
C ASN A 41 15.14 -8.52 -0.97
N THR A 42 15.47 -9.55 -1.74
CA THR A 42 16.84 -10.04 -1.87
C THR A 42 17.26 -10.01 -3.34
N TYR A 43 18.39 -9.39 -3.60
CA TYR A 43 19.00 -9.37 -4.92
C TYR A 43 20.39 -10.01 -4.86
N ILE A 44 20.68 -10.90 -5.79
CA ILE A 44 22.00 -11.56 -5.89
C ILE A 44 22.68 -11.07 -7.18
N PRO A 45 23.73 -10.21 -7.06
CA PRO A 45 24.46 -9.72 -8.23
C PRO A 45 25.14 -10.88 -8.99
N ALA A 46 25.08 -10.85 -10.32
CA ALA A 46 25.75 -11.84 -11.17
C ALA A 46 27.26 -11.56 -11.33
N GLN A 47 27.70 -10.32 -11.03
CA GLN A 47 29.09 -9.88 -11.14
C GLN A 47 29.42 -8.85 -10.06
N ASP A 48 30.71 -8.68 -9.78
CA ASP A 48 31.20 -7.65 -8.89
C ASP A 48 30.96 -6.24 -9.47
N GLY A 49 30.64 -5.28 -8.62
CA GLY A 49 30.56 -3.89 -9.02
C GLY A 49 29.22 -3.22 -8.77
N LEU A 50 28.93 -2.21 -9.57
CA LEU A 50 27.73 -1.39 -9.47
C LEU A 50 26.57 -2.09 -10.19
N PHE A 51 25.38 -2.08 -9.56
CA PHE A 51 24.14 -2.57 -10.15
C PHE A 51 22.98 -1.64 -9.77
N THR A 52 21.95 -1.60 -10.61
CA THR A 52 20.68 -0.97 -10.27
C THR A 52 19.60 -2.05 -10.15
N TYR A 53 18.83 -2.00 -9.07
CA TYR A 53 17.78 -2.96 -8.78
C TYR A 53 16.50 -2.24 -8.30
N HIS A 54 15.38 -2.69 -8.79
CA HIS A 54 14.06 -2.46 -8.21
C HIS A 54 13.25 -3.77 -8.29
N PRO A 55 12.51 -4.14 -7.23
CA PRO A 55 11.67 -5.32 -7.28
C PRO A 55 10.51 -5.09 -8.24
N GLN A 56 10.14 -6.13 -8.98
CA GLN A 56 8.94 -6.15 -9.82
C GLN A 56 7.82 -6.89 -9.09
N LEU A 57 6.56 -6.49 -9.35
CA LEU A 57 5.36 -7.13 -8.80
C LEU A 57 5.33 -7.15 -7.25
N VAL A 58 6.03 -6.21 -6.62
CA VAL A 58 6.10 -6.05 -5.17
C VAL A 58 5.74 -4.62 -4.80
N TYR A 59 4.80 -4.49 -3.89
CA TYR A 59 4.42 -3.22 -3.28
C TYR A 59 4.83 -3.20 -1.80
N GLN A 60 5.45 -2.12 -1.36
CA GLN A 60 5.92 -1.94 0.02
C GLN A 60 5.47 -0.57 0.55
N GLY A 61 4.74 -0.57 1.67
CA GLY A 61 4.52 0.63 2.47
C GLY A 61 5.65 0.75 3.49
N PHE A 62 6.44 1.83 3.46
CA PHE A 62 7.58 1.99 4.36
C PHE A 62 7.97 3.45 4.58
N ARG A 63 8.71 3.69 5.63
CA ARG A 63 9.38 4.96 5.92
C ARG A 63 10.89 4.78 6.06
N TYR A 64 11.33 3.60 6.50
CA TYR A 64 12.73 3.26 6.74
C TYR A 64 13.14 2.04 5.93
N VAL A 65 14.39 2.02 5.52
CA VAL A 65 14.98 0.93 4.75
C VAL A 65 16.34 0.57 5.35
N GLU A 66 16.54 -0.71 5.59
CA GLU A 66 17.83 -1.30 5.97
C GLU A 66 18.40 -2.04 4.77
N ILE A 67 19.66 -1.79 4.44
CA ILE A 67 20.35 -2.45 3.31
C ILE A 67 21.63 -3.12 3.84
N SER A 68 21.76 -4.41 3.58
CA SER A 68 22.94 -5.21 3.94
C SER A 68 23.49 -5.99 2.76
N GLY A 69 24.70 -6.58 2.91
CA GLY A 69 25.36 -7.31 1.82
C GLY A 69 26.03 -6.46 0.75
N ILE A 70 26.15 -5.14 0.99
CA ILE A 70 26.81 -4.19 0.09
C ILE A 70 28.27 -3.99 0.45
N THR A 71 29.09 -3.58 -0.54
CA THR A 71 30.54 -3.37 -0.36
C THR A 71 30.93 -1.90 -0.14
N ALA A 72 29.99 -0.97 -0.32
CA ALA A 72 30.20 0.46 -0.08
C ALA A 72 28.87 1.11 0.29
N LYS A 73 28.90 2.11 1.19
CA LYS A 73 27.74 2.90 1.57
C LYS A 73 27.23 3.67 0.33
N PRO A 74 25.94 3.58 -0.03
CA PRO A 74 25.37 4.34 -1.13
C PRO A 74 25.29 5.83 -0.80
N ALA A 75 25.28 6.67 -1.82
CA ALA A 75 24.89 8.06 -1.68
C ALA A 75 23.37 8.20 -1.63
N LEU A 76 22.86 9.33 -1.14
CA LEU A 76 21.43 9.53 -0.98
C LEU A 76 20.66 9.43 -2.31
N GLN A 77 21.24 9.95 -3.39
CA GLN A 77 20.66 9.87 -4.74
C GLN A 77 20.61 8.46 -5.34
N ASP A 78 21.33 7.50 -4.75
CA ASP A 78 21.34 6.12 -5.20
C ASP A 78 20.13 5.33 -4.68
N ILE A 79 19.31 5.96 -3.83
CA ILE A 79 18.11 5.36 -3.21
C ILE A 79 16.89 6.20 -3.56
N VAL A 80 16.03 5.67 -4.43
CA VAL A 80 14.87 6.39 -4.97
C VAL A 80 13.58 5.67 -4.61
N GLY A 81 12.66 6.39 -3.96
CA GLY A 81 11.28 5.93 -3.75
C GLY A 81 10.49 6.02 -5.06
N LEU A 82 10.03 4.88 -5.57
CA LEU A 82 9.10 4.83 -6.69
C LEU A 82 7.68 4.75 -6.15
N VAL A 83 6.92 5.81 -6.35
CA VAL A 83 5.51 5.84 -5.92
C VAL A 83 4.68 5.02 -6.91
N GLN A 84 3.96 4.03 -6.38
CA GLN A 84 3.09 3.15 -7.16
C GLN A 84 1.65 3.29 -6.65
N TYR A 85 0.71 3.50 -7.56
CA TYR A 85 -0.71 3.68 -7.26
C TYR A 85 -1.54 3.48 -8.52
N ASN A 86 -2.85 3.37 -8.37
CA ASN A 86 -3.77 3.40 -9.52
C ASN A 86 -3.73 4.76 -10.21
N GLY A 87 -3.71 4.75 -11.54
CA GLY A 87 -3.78 5.98 -12.35
C GLY A 87 -5.15 6.64 -12.15
N MET A 88 -5.18 7.67 -11.31
CA MET A 88 -6.36 8.47 -10.99
C MET A 88 -5.96 9.93 -10.95
N ASP A 89 -6.78 10.78 -11.53
CA ASP A 89 -6.59 12.23 -11.46
C ASP A 89 -7.01 12.76 -10.09
N THR A 90 -6.30 13.77 -9.61
CA THR A 90 -6.69 14.51 -8.42
C THR A 90 -7.82 15.47 -8.78
N GLN A 91 -8.98 15.34 -8.14
CA GLN A 91 -10.12 16.23 -8.35
C GLN A 91 -10.21 17.31 -7.29
N GLY A 92 -10.07 16.94 -6.03
CA GLY A 92 -10.20 17.86 -4.91
C GLY A 92 -8.86 18.42 -4.45
N VAL A 93 -8.81 19.74 -4.27
CA VAL A 93 -7.66 20.42 -3.67
C VAL A 93 -8.14 21.26 -2.50
N PHE A 94 -7.48 21.12 -1.35
CA PHE A 94 -7.78 21.90 -0.15
C PHE A 94 -6.53 22.64 0.33
N SER A 95 -6.71 23.91 0.68
CA SER A 95 -5.72 24.71 1.39
C SER A 95 -6.41 25.77 2.25
N CYS A 96 -5.83 26.09 3.39
CA CYS A 96 -6.27 27.15 4.29
C CYS A 96 -5.08 27.73 5.06
N ASP A 97 -5.32 28.74 5.90
CA ASP A 97 -4.26 29.37 6.70
C ASP A 97 -3.78 28.51 7.87
N ASP A 98 -4.51 27.45 8.23
CA ASP A 98 -4.11 26.52 9.28
C ASP A 98 -3.20 25.41 8.74
N SER A 99 -1.96 25.43 9.19
CA SER A 99 -0.93 24.45 8.76
C SER A 99 -1.25 23.01 9.18
N LEU A 100 -1.95 22.81 10.30
CA LEU A 100 -2.33 21.48 10.78
C LEU A 100 -3.40 20.87 9.88
N LEU A 101 -4.39 21.64 9.46
CA LEU A 101 -5.41 21.18 8.53
C LEU A 101 -4.83 20.89 7.15
N ASN A 102 -3.89 21.71 6.67
CA ASN A 102 -3.17 21.42 5.43
C ASN A 102 -2.35 20.13 5.52
N GLN A 103 -1.73 19.86 6.67
CA GLN A 103 -0.99 18.62 6.88
C GLN A 103 -1.94 17.41 6.97
N LEU A 104 -3.09 17.56 7.62
CA LEU A 104 -4.12 16.51 7.67
C LEU A 104 -4.60 16.14 6.27
N TYR A 105 -4.91 17.14 5.43
CA TYR A 105 -5.25 16.92 4.03
C TYR A 105 -4.17 16.13 3.27
N LYS A 106 -2.89 16.52 3.40
CA LYS A 106 -1.78 15.81 2.76
C LYS A 106 -1.66 14.38 3.25
N ASN A 107 -1.84 14.13 4.53
CA ASN A 107 -1.78 12.78 5.11
C ASN A 107 -2.92 11.91 4.56
N ALA A 108 -4.14 12.44 4.50
CA ALA A 108 -5.29 11.75 3.92
C ALA A 108 -5.06 11.45 2.43
N TYR A 109 -4.62 12.43 1.66
CA TYR A 109 -4.32 12.28 0.23
C TYR A 109 -3.34 11.13 -0.05
N TRP A 110 -2.20 11.13 0.64
CA TRP A 110 -1.17 10.10 0.44
C TRP A 110 -1.56 8.75 1.03
N GLY A 111 -2.29 8.73 2.16
CA GLY A 111 -2.81 7.52 2.76
C GLY A 111 -3.80 6.80 1.85
N ILE A 112 -4.76 7.52 1.29
CA ILE A 112 -5.74 6.98 0.35
C ILE A 112 -5.04 6.49 -0.92
N ARG A 113 -4.20 7.32 -1.53
CA ARG A 113 -3.48 6.99 -2.76
C ARG A 113 -2.62 5.75 -2.62
N GLY A 114 -1.94 5.60 -1.47
CA GLY A 114 -1.10 4.44 -1.15
C GLY A 114 -1.89 3.13 -0.93
N ASN A 115 -3.20 3.22 -0.70
CA ASN A 115 -4.08 2.07 -0.47
C ASN A 115 -4.92 1.69 -1.70
N TYR A 116 -4.63 2.24 -2.86
CA TYR A 116 -5.28 1.89 -4.12
C TYR A 116 -4.32 1.07 -4.99
N GLN A 117 -4.52 -0.27 -4.99
CA GLN A 117 -3.66 -1.25 -5.67
C GLN A 117 -4.51 -2.23 -6.50
N GLY A 118 -5.24 -1.73 -7.51
CA GLY A 118 -6.19 -2.49 -8.31
C GLY A 118 -7.54 -2.69 -7.64
N ILE A 119 -7.55 -2.59 -6.32
CA ILE A 119 -8.72 -2.52 -5.42
C ILE A 119 -8.39 -1.54 -4.30
N PRO A 120 -9.39 -1.03 -3.58
CA PRO A 120 -9.14 -0.35 -2.31
C PRO A 120 -8.68 -1.37 -1.26
N VAL A 121 -7.44 -1.25 -0.76
CA VAL A 121 -6.91 -2.12 0.30
C VAL A 121 -6.92 -1.43 1.65
N ASP A 122 -6.92 -2.21 2.73
CA ASP A 122 -6.91 -1.72 4.11
C ASP A 122 -5.54 -1.18 4.55
N CYS A 123 -4.46 -1.74 4.02
CA CYS A 123 -3.11 -1.38 4.43
C CYS A 123 -2.06 -1.69 3.35
N PRO A 124 -0.96 -0.88 3.26
CA PRO A 124 0.06 -1.08 2.24
C PRO A 124 1.28 -1.88 2.70
N GLN A 125 1.45 -2.16 4.02
CA GLN A 125 2.75 -2.57 4.57
C GLN A 125 2.79 -3.98 5.18
N ARG A 126 1.67 -4.53 5.63
CA ARG A 126 1.63 -5.81 6.37
C ARG A 126 0.98 -6.93 5.58
N ASP A 127 0.81 -8.09 6.19
CA ASP A 127 0.28 -9.32 5.59
C ASP A 127 -1.26 -9.39 5.47
N GLU A 128 -1.95 -8.26 5.41
CA GLU A 128 -3.38 -8.14 5.17
C GLU A 128 -3.64 -7.75 3.71
N ARG A 129 -3.63 -6.48 3.37
CA ARG A 129 -3.76 -5.95 1.99
C ARG A 129 -5.01 -6.45 1.28
N LEU A 130 -6.14 -6.43 1.99
CA LEU A 130 -7.41 -6.95 1.55
C LEU A 130 -8.40 -5.83 1.24
N GLY A 131 -9.31 -6.09 0.31
CA GLY A 131 -10.39 -5.18 -0.02
C GLY A 131 -11.53 -5.25 0.99
N TRP A 132 -11.31 -4.82 2.24
CA TRP A 132 -12.36 -4.77 3.24
C TRP A 132 -13.46 -3.79 2.85
N THR A 133 -14.67 -4.31 2.72
CA THR A 133 -15.80 -3.51 2.24
C THR A 133 -16.25 -2.47 3.27
N GLY A 134 -16.24 -2.83 4.55
CA GLY A 134 -16.62 -1.93 5.64
C GLY A 134 -15.78 -0.66 5.73
N ASP A 135 -14.49 -0.75 5.46
CA ASP A 135 -13.58 0.39 5.43
C ASP A 135 -14.05 1.47 4.44
N ARG A 136 -14.63 1.06 3.32
CA ARG A 136 -15.05 1.97 2.25
C ARG A 136 -16.42 2.58 2.47
N VAL A 137 -17.29 1.95 3.25
CA VAL A 137 -18.59 2.56 3.63
C VAL A 137 -18.40 3.92 4.27
N THR A 138 -17.38 4.06 5.11
CA THR A 138 -17.09 5.32 5.80
C THR A 138 -16.17 6.26 5.03
N GLY A 139 -15.32 5.72 4.17
CA GLY A 139 -14.25 6.47 3.48
C GLY A 139 -14.58 6.93 2.07
N CYS A 140 -15.39 6.19 1.32
CA CYS A 140 -15.58 6.39 -0.13
C CYS A 140 -16.02 7.80 -0.49
N TYR A 141 -16.86 8.44 0.32
CA TYR A 141 -17.32 9.81 0.08
C TYR A 141 -16.18 10.83 0.01
N GLY A 142 -15.30 10.81 1.01
CA GLY A 142 -14.12 11.67 1.04
C GLY A 142 -13.10 11.33 -0.04
N GLU A 143 -12.97 10.05 -0.37
CA GLU A 143 -12.07 9.56 -1.41
C GLU A 143 -12.48 10.04 -2.80
N ASN A 144 -13.79 10.01 -3.11
CA ASN A 144 -14.36 10.52 -4.37
C ASN A 144 -14.22 12.04 -4.51
N MET A 145 -14.15 12.77 -3.39
CA MET A 145 -13.86 14.19 -3.43
C MET A 145 -12.39 14.50 -3.77
N LEU A 146 -11.49 13.59 -3.48
CA LEU A 146 -10.06 13.76 -3.69
C LEU A 146 -9.59 13.27 -5.06
N PHE A 147 -10.16 12.17 -5.56
CA PHE A 147 -9.69 11.47 -6.74
C PHE A 147 -10.83 11.13 -7.70
N ASP A 148 -10.53 11.15 -9.00
CA ASP A 148 -11.35 10.48 -10.01
C ASP A 148 -11.11 8.97 -9.94
N ASN A 149 -11.82 8.32 -9.03
CA ASN A 149 -11.69 6.91 -8.75
C ASN A 149 -12.87 6.07 -9.29
N ALA A 150 -13.74 6.65 -10.11
CA ALA A 150 -14.93 6.01 -10.64
C ALA A 150 -14.60 4.66 -11.33
N THR A 151 -13.56 4.62 -12.16
CA THR A 151 -13.14 3.39 -12.84
C THR A 151 -12.70 2.29 -11.86
N LEU A 152 -11.98 2.66 -10.80
CA LEU A 152 -11.57 1.71 -9.76
C LEU A 152 -12.78 1.15 -9.02
N TYR A 153 -13.70 2.02 -8.61
CA TYR A 153 -14.92 1.62 -7.90
C TYR A 153 -15.85 0.79 -8.78
N PHE A 154 -16.00 1.14 -10.04
CA PHE A 154 -16.79 0.34 -10.99
C PHE A 154 -16.24 -1.09 -11.12
N LYS A 155 -14.95 -1.24 -11.27
CA LYS A 155 -14.29 -2.56 -11.28
C LYS A 155 -14.52 -3.30 -9.95
N TRP A 156 -14.38 -2.63 -8.82
CA TRP A 156 -14.54 -3.26 -7.51
C TRP A 156 -15.99 -3.65 -7.21
N LEU A 157 -16.97 -2.86 -7.66
CA LEU A 157 -18.40 -3.22 -7.62
C LEU A 157 -18.67 -4.49 -8.43
N LYS A 158 -18.02 -4.62 -9.60
CA LYS A 158 -18.12 -5.85 -10.40
C LYS A 158 -17.53 -7.06 -9.66
N ASP A 159 -16.41 -6.89 -8.98
CA ASP A 159 -15.84 -7.95 -8.12
C ASP A 159 -16.81 -8.35 -7.00
N MET A 160 -17.56 -7.39 -6.41
CA MET A 160 -18.58 -7.68 -5.39
C MET A 160 -19.76 -8.46 -5.98
N GLU A 161 -20.25 -8.05 -7.14
CA GLU A 161 -21.32 -8.73 -7.87
C GLU A 161 -20.92 -10.18 -8.22
N ASP A 162 -19.71 -10.39 -8.73
CA ASP A 162 -19.21 -11.71 -9.11
C ASP A 162 -19.06 -12.67 -7.91
N THR A 163 -18.97 -12.13 -6.69
CA THR A 163 -18.86 -12.92 -5.45
C THR A 163 -20.14 -12.96 -4.62
N GLN A 164 -21.22 -12.32 -5.10
CA GLN A 164 -22.51 -12.32 -4.42
C GLN A 164 -23.11 -13.74 -4.35
N LYS A 165 -23.57 -14.14 -3.17
CA LYS A 165 -24.26 -15.41 -2.99
C LYS A 165 -25.71 -15.35 -3.50
N GLU A 166 -26.30 -16.53 -3.74
CA GLU A 166 -27.71 -16.66 -4.14
C GLU A 166 -28.69 -15.98 -3.18
N ASN A 167 -28.36 -15.94 -1.89
CA ASN A 167 -29.16 -15.26 -0.88
C ASN A 167 -28.94 -13.73 -0.81
N GLY A 168 -28.15 -13.17 -1.73
CA GLY A 168 -27.85 -11.75 -1.82
C GLY A 168 -26.69 -11.26 -0.95
N GLN A 169 -26.05 -12.11 -0.13
CA GLN A 169 -24.92 -11.70 0.69
C GLN A 169 -23.71 -11.29 -0.14
N ILE A 170 -23.11 -10.15 0.19
CA ILE A 170 -21.82 -9.68 -0.31
C ILE A 170 -20.71 -10.08 0.67
N SER A 171 -19.55 -10.43 0.17
CA SER A 171 -18.39 -10.74 0.99
C SER A 171 -17.90 -9.51 1.75
N ASP A 172 -17.44 -9.70 2.99
CA ASP A 172 -16.83 -8.63 3.80
C ASP A 172 -15.47 -8.18 3.24
N VAL A 173 -14.83 -9.05 2.46
CA VAL A 173 -13.58 -8.77 1.73
C VAL A 173 -13.81 -9.03 0.26
N CYS A 174 -13.54 -8.06 -0.59
CA CYS A 174 -13.76 -8.20 -2.03
C CYS A 174 -12.51 -7.82 -2.83
N PRO A 175 -12.02 -8.70 -3.75
CA PRO A 175 -12.53 -10.05 -4.06
C PRO A 175 -12.58 -10.98 -2.84
N ALA A 176 -13.45 -11.98 -2.87
CA ALA A 176 -13.76 -12.85 -1.73
C ALA A 176 -12.67 -13.88 -1.40
N PHE A 177 -11.41 -13.43 -1.30
CA PHE A 177 -10.24 -14.28 -1.05
C PHE A 177 -10.35 -15.13 0.22
N LEU A 178 -10.88 -14.56 1.30
CA LEU A 178 -11.08 -15.25 2.56
C LEU A 178 -12.44 -15.94 2.68
N GLY A 179 -13.37 -15.68 1.77
CA GLY A 179 -14.73 -16.24 1.83
C GLY A 179 -15.51 -15.84 3.09
N ILE A 180 -15.24 -14.65 3.64
CA ILE A 180 -15.92 -14.13 4.83
C ILE A 180 -17.24 -13.48 4.42
N TYR A 181 -18.35 -14.05 4.89
CA TYR A 181 -19.69 -13.54 4.69
C TYR A 181 -20.39 -13.42 6.04
N SER A 182 -20.04 -12.39 6.77
CA SER A 182 -20.75 -12.07 8.00
C SER A 182 -22.12 -11.44 7.66
N ASN A 183 -23.03 -11.46 8.59
CA ASN A 183 -24.29 -10.73 8.44
C ASN A 183 -24.15 -9.27 8.90
N ASN A 184 -22.96 -8.69 8.75
CA ASN A 184 -22.69 -7.31 9.15
C ASN A 184 -23.18 -6.34 8.07
N VAL A 185 -24.28 -5.68 8.36
CA VAL A 185 -24.93 -4.74 7.43
C VAL A 185 -23.97 -3.64 6.98
N THR A 186 -23.08 -3.16 7.86
CA THR A 186 -22.14 -2.09 7.55
C THR A 186 -21.19 -2.50 6.43
N TRP A 187 -20.63 -3.72 6.49
CA TRP A 187 -19.73 -4.20 5.44
C TRP A 187 -20.45 -4.37 4.12
N GLN A 188 -21.59 -5.04 4.14
CA GLN A 188 -22.37 -5.31 2.92
C GLN A 188 -22.97 -4.04 2.31
N ALA A 189 -23.21 -3.02 3.11
CA ALA A 189 -23.69 -1.71 2.63
C ALA A 189 -22.70 -1.02 1.68
N ALA A 190 -21.43 -1.44 1.63
CA ALA A 190 -20.44 -0.91 0.70
C ALA A 190 -20.90 -1.01 -0.76
N PHE A 191 -21.61 -2.08 -1.12
CA PHE A 191 -22.13 -2.25 -2.48
C PHE A 191 -23.14 -1.15 -2.84
N VAL A 192 -24.00 -0.77 -1.91
CA VAL A 192 -24.97 0.30 -2.09
C VAL A 192 -24.28 1.68 -2.09
N TYR A 193 -23.44 1.94 -1.09
CA TYR A 193 -22.74 3.22 -0.97
C TYR A 193 -21.82 3.50 -2.16
N ALA A 194 -21.00 2.53 -2.53
CA ALA A 194 -20.06 2.69 -3.65
C ALA A 194 -20.76 2.81 -5.00
N THR A 195 -21.98 2.26 -5.15
CA THR A 195 -22.79 2.41 -6.38
C THR A 195 -23.40 3.81 -6.46
N TYR A 196 -23.76 4.40 -5.32
CA TYR A 196 -24.42 5.71 -5.27
C TYR A 196 -23.45 6.86 -5.48
N MET A 197 -22.17 6.67 -5.14
CA MET A 197 -21.11 7.70 -5.19
C MET A 197 -20.54 7.90 -6.59
#